data_e64010872c9e48d9954072f77cacbc7c
#
_entry.id   e64010872c9e48d9954072f77cacbc7c
#
_cell.length_a   1.000
_cell.length_b   1.000
_cell.length_c   1.000
_cell.angle_alpha   90.00
_cell.angle_beta   90.00
_cell.angle_gamma   90.00
#
_symmetry.space_group_name_H-M   'P 1'
#
loop_
_entity.id
_entity.type
_entity.pdbx_description
1 polymer ?
#
loop_
_entity_poly.entity_id
_entity_poly.type
_entity_poly.pdbx_seq_one_letter_code
_entity_poly.pdbx_strand_id
1 'polypeptide(L)'
;MITYRFLAVVLMALSCLSNEAQTIYSYNGKCRIELPDKLELQDSELNTVRRLTTQGNKAQVNVSTSSGHITFQQKGLNADVKDAYNKYCRVIVEYFQEDRNDPTFGRGDQIVVDKDLLYMVHESVEENCNRSGTPLIKILSVQPLSINGFPVLYYSYRRKGWEGKQPPVIVNVFRIFNRYESATVTFSYREAERETWKSIHDNITKSYRFTKKY
;
A
#
# COMPACT_ATOMS: atom_id res chain seq x y z
N MET A 1 -31.49 -43.39 3.82
CA MET A 1 -31.43 -42.12 3.04
C MET A 1 -31.23 -40.93 3.99
N ILE A 2 -30.15 -40.96 4.80
CA ILE A 2 -29.90 -39.94 5.88
C ILE A 2 -28.38 -39.56 5.90
N THR A 3 -27.65 -39.58 4.82
CA THR A 3 -26.19 -39.35 4.86
C THR A 3 -25.70 -38.14 4.07
N TYR A 4 -26.55 -37.38 3.40
CA TYR A 4 -26.12 -36.23 2.59
C TYR A 4 -26.31 -34.85 3.22
N ARG A 5 -27.03 -34.76 4.37
CA ARG A 5 -27.26 -33.46 5.03
C ARG A 5 -26.17 -33.06 6.02
N PHE A 6 -25.34 -33.96 6.47
CA PHE A 6 -24.25 -33.67 7.41
C PHE A 6 -22.98 -33.14 6.73
N LEU A 7 -22.76 -33.47 5.46
CA LEU A 7 -21.56 -33.01 4.75
C LEU A 7 -21.61 -31.55 4.32
N ALA A 8 -22.83 -31.02 4.08
CA ALA A 8 -23.02 -29.62 3.68
C ALA A 8 -22.80 -28.62 4.82
N VAL A 9 -23.07 -29.02 6.06
CA VAL A 9 -22.89 -28.16 7.24
C VAL A 9 -21.41 -28.05 7.65
N VAL A 10 -20.63 -29.09 7.43
CA VAL A 10 -19.19 -29.07 7.73
C VAL A 10 -18.40 -28.25 6.69
N LEU A 11 -18.84 -28.18 5.43
CA LEU A 11 -18.20 -27.35 4.41
C LEU A 11 -18.53 -25.83 4.57
N MET A 12 -19.66 -25.47 5.20
CA MET A 12 -19.95 -24.07 5.52
C MET A 12 -19.20 -23.55 6.75
N ALA A 13 -18.74 -24.41 7.64
CA ALA A 13 -17.97 -24.02 8.82
C ALA A 13 -16.48 -23.77 8.54
N LEU A 14 -15.97 -24.16 7.37
CA LEU A 14 -14.56 -23.98 6.98
C LEU A 14 -14.31 -22.69 6.17
N SER A 15 -15.34 -21.93 5.85
CA SER A 15 -15.21 -20.57 5.31
C SER A 15 -15.19 -19.49 6.40
N CYS A 16 -14.79 -19.80 7.61
CA CYS A 16 -14.28 -18.79 8.53
C CYS A 16 -12.95 -18.29 7.92
N LEU A 17 -13.10 -17.40 6.93
CA LEU A 17 -12.06 -16.47 6.53
C LEU A 17 -11.45 -15.94 7.83
N SER A 18 -10.24 -16.33 8.13
CA SER A 18 -9.47 -15.70 9.20
C SER A 18 -9.42 -14.21 8.86
N ASN A 19 -10.35 -13.44 9.43
CA ASN A 19 -10.27 -12.00 9.40
C ASN A 19 -9.00 -11.67 10.19
N GLU A 20 -7.88 -11.53 9.47
CA GLU A 20 -6.68 -10.98 10.08
C GLU A 20 -7.07 -9.70 10.79
N ALA A 21 -6.70 -9.57 12.06
CA ALA A 21 -6.92 -8.34 12.79
C ALA A 21 -6.30 -7.18 12.00
N GLN A 22 -7.01 -6.07 11.93
CA GLN A 22 -6.62 -4.91 11.14
C GLN A 22 -6.59 -3.67 12.01
N THR A 23 -5.58 -2.87 11.82
CA THR A 23 -5.45 -1.55 12.47
C THR A 23 -5.68 -0.46 11.44
N ILE A 24 -6.47 0.55 11.83
CA ILE A 24 -6.70 1.76 11.04
C ILE A 24 -5.58 2.75 11.34
N TYR A 25 -4.86 3.19 10.31
CA TYR A 25 -3.87 4.24 10.42
C TYR A 25 -4.41 5.53 9.78
N SER A 26 -4.40 6.62 10.54
CA SER A 26 -4.74 7.96 10.07
C SER A 26 -3.46 8.80 10.01
N TYR A 27 -3.12 9.28 8.83
CA TYR A 27 -1.90 10.03 8.57
C TYR A 27 -2.17 11.54 8.53
N ASN A 28 -1.59 12.30 9.47
CA ASN A 28 -1.73 13.76 9.61
C ASN A 28 -3.18 14.27 9.53
N GLY A 29 -4.18 13.42 9.84
CA GLY A 29 -5.60 13.74 9.66
C GLY A 29 -6.03 13.96 8.20
N LYS A 30 -5.20 13.62 7.21
CA LYS A 30 -5.42 13.85 5.78
C LYS A 30 -5.97 12.63 5.05
N CYS A 31 -5.42 11.48 5.34
CA CYS A 31 -5.88 10.22 4.78
C CYS A 31 -5.84 9.11 5.81
N ARG A 32 -6.50 7.99 5.50
CA ARG A 32 -6.47 6.79 6.33
C ARG A 32 -6.40 5.52 5.49
N ILE A 33 -5.81 4.48 6.07
CA ILE A 33 -5.64 3.15 5.47
C ILE A 33 -5.78 2.09 6.55
N GLU A 34 -6.36 0.94 6.22
CA GLU A 34 -6.42 -0.22 7.10
C GLU A 34 -5.35 -1.23 6.66
N LEU A 35 -4.49 -1.61 7.59
CA LEU A 35 -3.43 -2.57 7.34
C LEU A 35 -3.53 -3.74 8.34
N PRO A 36 -3.13 -4.96 7.93
CA PRO A 36 -3.14 -6.11 8.82
C PRO A 36 -2.10 -5.96 9.94
N ASP A 37 -2.38 -6.54 11.10
CA ASP A 37 -1.52 -6.46 12.29
C ASP A 37 -0.17 -7.15 12.15
N LYS A 38 0.08 -7.82 11.02
CA LYS A 38 1.42 -8.33 10.64
C LYS A 38 2.38 -7.24 10.16
N LEU A 39 1.90 -6.01 10.01
CA LEU A 39 2.72 -4.82 9.76
C LEU A 39 2.82 -3.95 11.02
N GLU A 40 3.92 -3.26 11.16
CA GLU A 40 4.16 -2.23 12.17
C GLU A 40 4.67 -0.95 11.52
N LEU A 41 4.44 0.17 12.17
CA LEU A 41 5.04 1.45 11.78
C LEU A 41 6.54 1.41 12.05
N GLN A 42 7.36 1.79 11.07
CA GLN A 42 8.82 1.85 11.21
C GLN A 42 9.20 2.95 12.20
N ASP A 43 10.09 2.63 13.16
CA ASP A 43 10.48 3.55 14.24
C ASP A 43 11.54 4.59 13.87
N SER A 44 12.05 4.57 12.64
CA SER A 44 13.15 5.44 12.21
C SER A 44 12.82 6.93 12.11
N GLU A 45 11.57 7.33 12.34
CA GLU A 45 11.17 8.73 12.25
C GLU A 45 11.14 9.38 13.64
N LEU A 46 12.20 10.09 13.99
CA LEU A 46 12.40 10.79 15.26
C LEU A 46 11.31 11.82 15.64
N ASN A 47 10.47 12.24 14.67
CA ASN A 47 9.43 13.25 14.85
C ASN A 47 8.02 12.69 14.66
N THR A 48 7.83 11.39 14.81
CA THR A 48 6.52 10.77 14.66
C THR A 48 5.75 10.75 15.98
N VAL A 49 4.61 11.43 16.02
CA VAL A 49 3.67 11.36 17.15
C VAL A 49 2.60 10.34 16.86
N ARG A 50 2.43 9.39 17.77
CA ARG A 50 1.43 8.33 17.70
C ARG A 50 0.38 8.53 18.79
N ARG A 51 -0.89 8.50 18.42
CA ARG A 51 -2.02 8.52 19.35
C ARG A 51 -2.94 7.35 19.07
N LEU A 52 -3.04 6.43 20.01
CA LEU A 52 -3.96 5.30 19.93
C LEU A 52 -5.36 5.74 20.32
N THR A 53 -6.35 5.39 19.50
CA THR A 53 -7.78 5.54 19.74
C THR A 53 -8.49 4.27 19.28
N THR A 54 -9.80 4.24 19.37
CA THR A 54 -10.63 3.14 18.83
C THR A 54 -11.69 3.70 17.90
N GLN A 55 -11.99 2.97 16.84
CA GLN A 55 -13.10 3.26 15.93
C GLN A 55 -13.93 1.99 15.74
N GLY A 56 -15.09 1.92 16.39
CA GLY A 56 -15.84 0.67 16.49
C GLY A 56 -15.02 -0.38 17.23
N ASN A 57 -14.86 -1.57 16.62
CA ASN A 57 -14.10 -2.69 17.18
C ASN A 57 -12.63 -2.72 16.70
N LYS A 58 -12.18 -1.71 15.94
CA LYS A 58 -10.82 -1.67 15.39
C LYS A 58 -9.96 -0.67 16.16
N ALA A 59 -8.70 -1.05 16.40
CA ALA A 59 -7.69 -0.11 16.86
C ALA A 59 -7.44 0.95 15.78
N GLN A 60 -7.30 2.20 16.19
CA GLN A 60 -6.92 3.31 15.31
C GLN A 60 -5.66 3.96 15.85
N VAL A 61 -4.66 4.10 15.00
CA VAL A 61 -3.41 4.82 15.26
C VAL A 61 -3.42 6.10 14.45
N ASN A 62 -3.44 7.24 15.13
CA ASN A 62 -3.26 8.53 14.50
C ASN A 62 -1.76 8.85 14.48
N VAL A 63 -1.21 8.97 13.28
CA VAL A 63 0.21 9.24 13.05
C VAL A 63 0.35 10.67 12.57
N SER A 64 1.17 11.44 13.25
CA SER A 64 1.54 12.81 12.83
C SER A 64 3.06 12.87 12.73
N THR A 65 3.55 13.29 11.58
CA THR A 65 4.98 13.41 11.30
C THR A 65 5.23 14.64 10.44
N SER A 66 6.42 15.22 10.57
CA SER A 66 6.92 16.29 9.70
C SER A 66 7.53 15.76 8.40
N SER A 67 7.85 14.45 8.33
CA SER A 67 8.23 13.82 7.07
C SER A 67 7.03 13.77 6.12
N GLY A 68 7.26 13.89 4.82
CA GLY A 68 6.22 13.81 3.80
C GLY A 68 5.60 12.42 3.65
N HIS A 69 6.03 11.43 4.44
CA HIS A 69 5.61 10.04 4.32
C HIS A 69 5.57 9.30 5.66
N ILE A 70 4.89 8.17 5.68
CA ILE A 70 4.97 7.16 6.73
C ILE A 70 5.31 5.80 6.13
N THR A 71 6.12 5.02 6.84
CA THR A 71 6.56 3.70 6.39
C THR A 71 6.11 2.62 7.36
N PHE A 72 5.49 1.58 6.82
CA PHE A 72 5.18 0.34 7.54
C PHE A 72 6.09 -0.77 7.03
N GLN A 73 6.45 -1.65 7.93
CA GLN A 73 7.29 -2.81 7.66
C GLN A 73 6.71 -4.07 8.32
N GLN A 74 7.28 -5.23 8.02
CA GLN A 74 6.90 -6.45 8.70
C GLN A 74 7.09 -6.30 10.22
N LYS A 75 6.10 -6.75 10.99
CA LYS A 75 6.10 -6.68 12.46
C LYS A 75 7.30 -7.42 13.06
N GLY A 76 7.92 -6.78 14.05
CA GLY A 76 9.10 -7.28 14.76
C GLY A 76 10.43 -6.74 14.24
N LEU A 77 10.46 -6.07 13.07
CA LEU A 77 11.72 -5.52 12.54
C LEU A 77 12.22 -4.28 13.28
N ASN A 78 11.38 -3.59 14.04
CA ASN A 78 11.83 -2.53 14.94
C ASN A 78 12.69 -3.08 16.08
N ALA A 79 12.46 -4.33 16.50
CA ALA A 79 13.22 -4.99 17.57
C ALA A 79 14.40 -5.82 17.06
N ASP A 80 14.30 -6.36 15.83
CA ASP A 80 15.30 -7.25 15.23
C ASP A 80 15.83 -6.70 13.90
N VAL A 81 16.80 -5.80 14.02
CA VAL A 81 17.45 -5.17 12.85
C VAL A 81 18.25 -6.20 12.02
N LYS A 82 18.74 -7.29 12.63
CA LYS A 82 19.55 -8.30 11.90
C LYS A 82 18.76 -9.04 10.84
N ASP A 83 17.46 -9.26 11.08
CA ASP A 83 16.59 -9.98 10.14
C ASP A 83 15.97 -9.07 9.06
N ALA A 84 16.15 -7.74 9.16
CA ALA A 84 15.60 -6.77 8.22
C ALA A 84 16.07 -6.98 6.76
N TYR A 85 17.26 -7.55 6.58
CA TYR A 85 17.78 -7.86 5.25
C TYR A 85 17.12 -9.06 4.59
N ASN A 86 16.69 -10.04 5.40
CA ASN A 86 16.07 -11.27 4.89
C ASN A 86 14.56 -11.12 4.71
N LYS A 87 13.93 -10.31 5.54
CA LYS A 87 12.50 -10.02 5.51
C LYS A 87 12.28 -8.65 4.87
N TYR A 88 11.51 -8.62 3.81
CA TYR A 88 11.23 -7.36 3.13
C TYR A 88 9.77 -7.28 2.72
N CYS A 89 9.02 -6.56 3.50
CA CYS A 89 7.71 -6.05 3.13
C CYS A 89 7.60 -4.61 3.62
N ARG A 90 7.25 -3.68 2.76
CA ARG A 90 7.04 -2.28 3.11
C ARG A 90 5.78 -1.73 2.46
N VAL A 91 5.07 -0.90 3.22
CA VAL A 91 4.03 -0.01 2.72
C VAL A 91 4.44 1.41 3.06
N ILE A 92 4.61 2.24 2.05
CA ILE A 92 4.94 3.65 2.20
C ILE A 92 3.72 4.45 1.76
N VAL A 93 3.28 5.39 2.59
CA VAL A 93 2.18 6.30 2.28
C VAL A 93 2.72 7.72 2.27
N GLU A 94 2.66 8.36 1.13
CA GLU A 94 3.04 9.74 0.90
C GLU A 94 1.77 10.54 0.61
N TYR A 95 1.71 11.77 1.11
CA TYR A 95 0.59 12.68 0.88
C TYR A 95 1.10 14.00 0.34
N PHE A 96 0.42 14.50 -0.69
CA PHE A 96 0.77 15.73 -1.37
C PHE A 96 -0.42 16.69 -1.38
N GLN A 97 -0.13 17.96 -1.19
CA GLN A 97 -1.06 19.04 -1.43
C GLN A 97 -0.77 19.56 -2.83
N GLU A 98 -1.77 19.47 -3.71
CA GLU A 98 -1.65 19.93 -5.09
C GLU A 98 -1.91 21.44 -5.18
N ASP A 99 -1.42 22.07 -6.26
CA ASP A 99 -1.71 23.47 -6.53
C ASP A 99 -3.21 23.64 -6.87
N ARG A 100 -3.84 24.63 -6.27
CA ARG A 100 -5.25 24.93 -6.55
C ARG A 100 -5.48 25.50 -7.95
N ASN A 101 -4.44 26.07 -8.56
CA ASN A 101 -4.48 26.61 -9.91
C ASN A 101 -4.24 25.51 -10.98
N ASP A 102 -3.68 24.38 -10.56
CA ASP A 102 -3.45 23.21 -11.42
C ASP A 102 -3.97 21.93 -10.74
N PRO A 103 -5.31 21.78 -10.68
CA PRO A 103 -5.92 20.67 -9.99
C PRO A 103 -5.69 19.35 -10.75
N THR A 104 -5.44 18.28 -9.98
CA THR A 104 -5.38 16.92 -10.52
C THR A 104 -6.77 16.31 -10.76
N PHE A 105 -6.84 15.01 -11.03
CA PHE A 105 -8.10 14.28 -11.15
C PHE A 105 -8.94 14.37 -9.88
N GLY A 106 -10.24 14.63 -10.03
CA GLY A 106 -11.23 14.60 -8.95
C GLY A 106 -12.04 13.31 -8.95
N ARG A 107 -12.98 13.20 -8.00
CA ARG A 107 -13.85 12.01 -7.93
C ARG A 107 -14.69 11.85 -9.20
N GLY A 108 -14.68 10.62 -9.73
CA GLY A 108 -15.42 10.27 -10.95
C GLY A 108 -14.66 10.53 -12.24
N ASP A 109 -13.55 11.28 -12.20
CA ASP A 109 -12.70 11.45 -13.37
C ASP A 109 -12.04 10.12 -13.77
N GLN A 110 -11.75 10.00 -15.06
CA GLN A 110 -11.11 8.80 -15.61
C GLN A 110 -9.68 9.13 -16.03
N ILE A 111 -8.76 8.26 -15.66
CA ILE A 111 -7.38 8.30 -16.14
C ILE A 111 -7.31 7.49 -17.43
N VAL A 112 -6.85 8.11 -18.51
CA VAL A 112 -6.56 7.43 -19.77
C VAL A 112 -5.10 7.03 -19.78
N VAL A 113 -4.85 5.73 -19.97
CA VAL A 113 -3.48 5.19 -20.09
C VAL A 113 -3.15 5.07 -21.57
N ASP A 114 -2.52 6.09 -22.11
CA ASP A 114 -2.00 6.15 -23.46
C ASP A 114 -0.50 5.80 -23.54
N LYS A 115 0.08 5.93 -24.72
CA LYS A 115 1.50 5.62 -24.94
C LYS A 115 2.42 6.58 -24.20
N ASP A 116 2.04 7.84 -24.10
CA ASP A 116 2.86 8.87 -23.47
C ASP A 116 2.91 8.65 -21.96
N LEU A 117 1.76 8.35 -21.33
CA LEU A 117 1.70 8.00 -19.92
C LEU A 117 2.48 6.70 -19.62
N LEU A 118 2.39 5.69 -20.49
CA LEU A 118 3.17 4.46 -20.35
C LEU A 118 4.68 4.74 -20.39
N TYR A 119 5.10 5.59 -21.33
CA TYR A 119 6.51 6.00 -21.44
C TYR A 119 6.97 6.77 -20.19
N MET A 120 6.19 7.75 -19.72
CA MET A 120 6.50 8.52 -18.51
C MET A 120 6.62 7.63 -17.26
N VAL A 121 5.71 6.66 -17.10
CA VAL A 121 5.77 5.70 -15.99
C VAL A 121 7.04 4.87 -16.08
N HIS A 122 7.39 4.38 -17.27
CA HIS A 122 8.59 3.57 -17.47
C HIS A 122 9.86 4.36 -17.09
N GLU A 123 10.04 5.56 -17.65
CA GLU A 123 11.19 6.41 -17.33
C GLU A 123 11.30 6.73 -15.85
N SER A 124 10.18 7.15 -15.24
CA SER A 124 10.16 7.48 -13.81
C SER A 124 10.53 6.28 -12.93
N VAL A 125 10.03 5.10 -13.25
CA VAL A 125 10.35 3.88 -12.50
C VAL A 125 11.81 3.49 -12.70
N GLU A 126 12.31 3.53 -13.94
CA GLU A 126 13.69 3.20 -14.25
C GLU A 126 14.68 4.14 -13.55
N GLU A 127 14.43 5.44 -13.62
CA GLU A 127 15.24 6.46 -12.94
C GLU A 127 15.26 6.24 -11.42
N ASN A 128 14.11 6.02 -10.80
CA ASN A 128 13.99 5.77 -9.36
C ASN A 128 14.72 4.48 -8.94
N CYS A 129 14.59 3.42 -9.75
CA CYS A 129 15.30 2.16 -9.52
C CYS A 129 16.81 2.33 -9.62
N ASN A 130 17.29 3.06 -10.62
CA ASN A 130 18.73 3.32 -10.82
C ASN A 130 19.29 4.19 -9.68
N ARG A 131 18.59 5.26 -9.30
CA ARG A 131 18.97 6.14 -8.18
C ARG A 131 19.07 5.39 -6.85
N SER A 132 18.21 4.40 -6.64
CA SER A 132 18.19 3.60 -5.41
C SER A 132 19.12 2.37 -5.44
N GLY A 133 19.89 2.16 -6.49
CA GLY A 133 20.75 0.98 -6.64
C GLY A 133 19.98 -0.34 -6.77
N THR A 134 18.73 -0.28 -7.25
CA THR A 134 17.83 -1.44 -7.39
C THR A 134 17.29 -1.55 -8.81
N PRO A 135 18.13 -1.91 -9.81
CA PRO A 135 17.79 -1.83 -11.22
C PRO A 135 16.45 -2.47 -11.58
N LEU A 136 15.69 -1.79 -12.43
CA LEU A 136 14.43 -2.29 -12.98
C LEU A 136 14.68 -3.60 -13.76
N ILE A 137 13.82 -4.59 -13.54
CA ILE A 137 13.80 -5.83 -14.33
C ILE A 137 12.69 -5.75 -15.37
N LYS A 138 11.48 -5.35 -14.95
CA LYS A 138 10.31 -5.35 -15.82
C LYS A 138 9.15 -4.56 -15.21
N ILE A 139 8.45 -3.77 -16.03
CA ILE A 139 7.10 -3.28 -15.72
C ILE A 139 6.13 -4.45 -15.88
N LEU A 140 5.28 -4.67 -14.90
CA LEU A 140 4.30 -5.77 -14.89
C LEU A 140 2.92 -5.30 -15.33
N SER A 141 2.51 -4.10 -14.90
CA SER A 141 1.19 -3.54 -15.22
C SER A 141 1.22 -2.02 -15.10
N VAL A 142 0.45 -1.34 -15.95
CA VAL A 142 0.05 0.07 -15.79
C VAL A 142 -1.42 0.14 -16.16
N GLN A 143 -2.28 0.59 -15.24
CA GLN A 143 -3.73 0.62 -15.49
C GLN A 143 -4.45 1.64 -14.60
N PRO A 144 -5.58 2.18 -15.07
CA PRO A 144 -6.44 3.01 -14.25
C PRO A 144 -7.24 2.11 -13.30
N LEU A 145 -7.43 2.57 -12.06
CA LEU A 145 -8.30 1.95 -11.07
C LEU A 145 -9.19 3.03 -10.43
N SER A 146 -10.14 2.57 -9.64
CA SER A 146 -10.90 3.43 -8.73
C SER A 146 -10.88 2.86 -7.31
N ILE A 147 -10.49 3.69 -6.34
CA ILE A 147 -10.51 3.33 -4.92
C ILE A 147 -11.49 4.25 -4.20
N ASN A 148 -12.61 3.71 -3.72
CA ASN A 148 -13.66 4.47 -3.03
C ASN A 148 -14.16 5.69 -3.84
N GLY A 149 -14.18 5.59 -5.18
CA GLY A 149 -14.58 6.64 -6.11
C GLY A 149 -13.48 7.65 -6.44
N PHE A 150 -12.29 7.49 -5.92
CA PHE A 150 -11.11 8.28 -6.31
C PHE A 150 -10.42 7.64 -7.50
N PRO A 151 -10.04 8.42 -8.53
CA PRO A 151 -9.24 7.91 -9.63
C PRO A 151 -7.83 7.55 -9.17
N VAL A 152 -7.31 6.44 -9.70
CA VAL A 152 -6.01 5.90 -9.32
C VAL A 152 -5.25 5.49 -10.57
N LEU A 153 -4.03 5.96 -10.69
CA LEU A 153 -3.05 5.37 -11.58
C LEU A 153 -2.31 4.28 -10.79
N TYR A 154 -2.59 3.03 -11.13
CA TYR A 154 -1.90 1.88 -10.58
C TYR A 154 -0.83 1.40 -11.56
N TYR A 155 0.36 1.14 -11.03
CA TYR A 155 1.38 0.43 -11.78
C TYR A 155 2.17 -0.51 -10.87
N SER A 156 2.65 -1.60 -11.45
CA SER A 156 3.49 -2.55 -10.74
C SER A 156 4.70 -2.93 -11.56
N TYR A 157 5.79 -3.18 -10.87
CA TYR A 157 7.04 -3.56 -11.50
C TYR A 157 7.87 -4.51 -10.64
N ARG A 158 8.78 -5.18 -11.29
CA ARG A 158 9.78 -6.07 -10.70
C ARG A 158 11.14 -5.40 -10.78
N ARG A 159 11.85 -5.33 -9.68
CA ARG A 159 13.20 -4.80 -9.61
C ARG A 159 14.15 -5.77 -8.92
N LYS A 160 15.45 -5.60 -9.11
CA LYS A 160 16.46 -6.32 -8.32
C LYS A 160 16.38 -5.87 -6.86
N GLY A 161 16.83 -6.71 -5.96
CA GLY A 161 17.11 -6.29 -4.60
C GLY A 161 18.28 -5.33 -4.54
N TRP A 162 18.55 -4.79 -3.35
CA TRP A 162 19.61 -3.81 -3.15
C TRP A 162 20.98 -4.30 -3.68
N GLU A 163 21.69 -3.44 -4.38
CA GLU A 163 22.93 -3.72 -5.09
C GLU A 163 22.88 -4.94 -6.06
N GLY A 164 21.68 -5.34 -6.45
CA GLY A 164 21.50 -6.52 -7.31
C GLY A 164 21.81 -7.87 -6.64
N LYS A 165 22.20 -7.87 -5.36
CA LYS A 165 22.57 -9.09 -4.61
C LYS A 165 21.40 -9.72 -3.89
N GLN A 166 20.41 -8.93 -3.52
CA GLN A 166 19.22 -9.39 -2.81
C GLN A 166 18.16 -9.97 -3.78
N PRO A 167 17.29 -10.90 -3.34
CA PRO A 167 16.23 -11.44 -4.17
C PRO A 167 15.33 -10.37 -4.78
N PRO A 168 14.72 -10.63 -5.96
CA PRO A 168 13.83 -9.68 -6.61
C PRO A 168 12.66 -9.24 -5.73
N VAL A 169 12.23 -8.00 -5.95
CA VAL A 169 11.15 -7.34 -5.25
C VAL A 169 10.05 -6.99 -6.25
N ILE A 170 8.81 -7.27 -5.88
CA ILE A 170 7.63 -6.73 -6.55
C ILE A 170 7.24 -5.43 -5.86
N VAL A 171 7.01 -4.41 -6.65
CA VAL A 171 6.55 -3.10 -6.18
C VAL A 171 5.21 -2.79 -6.84
N ASN A 172 4.24 -2.39 -6.04
CA ASN A 172 2.91 -1.94 -6.48
C ASN A 172 2.76 -0.49 -6.03
N VAL A 173 2.41 0.38 -6.94
CA VAL A 173 2.25 1.81 -6.68
C VAL A 173 0.83 2.22 -7.04
N PHE A 174 0.18 2.90 -6.10
CA PHE A 174 -1.15 3.48 -6.25
C PHE A 174 -1.02 4.99 -6.12
N ARG A 175 -1.07 5.72 -7.21
CA ARG A 175 -1.20 7.19 -7.19
C ARG A 175 -2.68 7.53 -7.18
N ILE A 176 -3.17 8.02 -6.04
CA ILE A 176 -4.59 8.26 -5.76
C ILE A 176 -4.83 9.76 -5.77
N PHE A 177 -5.81 10.20 -6.53
CA PHE A 177 -6.07 11.63 -6.75
C PHE A 177 -7.38 12.08 -6.13
N ASN A 178 -7.40 13.28 -5.58
CA ASN A 178 -8.56 13.93 -4.98
C ASN A 178 -8.55 15.45 -5.26
N ARG A 179 -8.47 15.83 -6.51
CA ARG A 179 -8.49 17.19 -7.06
C ARG A 179 -7.36 18.08 -6.57
N TYR A 180 -7.35 18.45 -5.30
CA TYR A 180 -6.35 19.33 -4.66
C TYR A 180 -5.42 18.60 -3.70
N GLU A 181 -5.54 17.32 -3.66
CA GLU A 181 -4.73 16.43 -2.83
C GLU A 181 -4.41 15.17 -3.63
N SER A 182 -3.24 14.64 -3.44
CA SER A 182 -2.92 13.31 -3.94
C SER A 182 -2.19 12.50 -2.90
N ALA A 183 -2.12 11.21 -3.12
CA ALA A 183 -1.31 10.33 -2.31
C ALA A 183 -0.68 9.25 -3.16
N THR A 184 0.50 8.83 -2.76
CA THR A 184 1.15 7.63 -3.30
C THR A 184 1.21 6.58 -2.21
N VAL A 185 0.63 5.43 -2.47
CA VAL A 185 0.79 4.24 -1.62
C VAL A 185 1.67 3.26 -2.37
N THR A 186 2.89 3.06 -1.87
CA THR A 186 3.83 2.09 -2.43
C THR A 186 3.86 0.85 -1.56
N PHE A 187 3.51 -0.29 -2.12
CA PHE A 187 3.55 -1.58 -1.47
C PHE A 187 4.57 -2.48 -2.14
N SER A 188 5.57 -2.94 -1.40
CA SER A 188 6.67 -3.73 -1.93
C SER A 188 7.02 -4.92 -1.04
N TYR A 189 7.37 -6.05 -1.67
CA TYR A 189 7.69 -7.30 -0.97
C TYR A 189 8.61 -8.19 -1.81
N ARG A 190 9.29 -9.16 -1.17
CA ARG A 190 10.05 -10.17 -1.89
C ARG A 190 9.13 -10.99 -2.78
N GLU A 191 9.51 -11.20 -4.03
CA GLU A 191 8.70 -11.95 -5.00
C GLU A 191 8.32 -13.35 -4.50
N ALA A 192 9.22 -14.02 -3.80
CA ALA A 192 8.98 -15.35 -3.21
C ALA A 192 7.91 -15.35 -2.11
N GLU A 193 7.58 -14.17 -1.52
CA GLU A 193 6.61 -14.03 -0.43
C GLU A 193 5.25 -13.50 -0.91
N ARG A 194 4.97 -13.56 -2.21
CA ARG A 194 3.75 -13.02 -2.82
C ARG A 194 2.48 -13.44 -2.09
N GLU A 195 2.32 -14.72 -1.81
CA GLU A 195 1.11 -15.24 -1.17
C GLU A 195 0.94 -14.76 0.28
N THR A 196 2.05 -14.57 1.00
CA THR A 196 2.05 -14.03 2.37
C THR A 196 1.49 -12.61 2.42
N TRP A 197 1.79 -11.81 1.39
CA TRP A 197 1.49 -10.37 1.37
C TRP A 197 0.32 -9.97 0.47
N LYS A 198 -0.31 -10.92 -0.21
CA LYS A 198 -1.42 -10.69 -1.16
C LYS A 198 -2.57 -9.88 -0.55
N SER A 199 -2.94 -10.17 0.70
CA SER A 199 -4.04 -9.47 1.38
C SER A 199 -3.82 -7.95 1.53
N ILE A 200 -2.57 -7.48 1.54
CA ILE A 200 -2.27 -6.04 1.68
C ILE A 200 -2.74 -5.26 0.46
N HIS A 201 -2.56 -5.78 -0.76
CA HIS A 201 -3.07 -5.16 -1.97
C HIS A 201 -4.58 -4.92 -1.87
N ASP A 202 -5.32 -5.95 -1.47
CA ASP A 202 -6.78 -5.86 -1.31
C ASP A 202 -7.17 -4.88 -0.20
N ASN A 203 -6.42 -4.85 0.90
CA ASN A 203 -6.68 -3.91 1.99
C ASN A 203 -6.46 -2.46 1.54
N ILE A 204 -5.40 -2.16 0.80
CA ILE A 204 -5.16 -0.83 0.23
C ILE A 204 -6.35 -0.42 -0.64
N THR A 205 -6.74 -1.26 -1.59
CA THR A 205 -7.81 -0.93 -2.55
C THR A 205 -9.18 -0.77 -1.90
N LYS A 206 -9.45 -1.48 -0.81
CA LYS A 206 -10.74 -1.43 -0.11
C LYS A 206 -10.81 -0.33 0.94
N SER A 207 -9.71 0.02 1.58
CA SER A 207 -9.72 0.82 2.80
C SER A 207 -9.17 2.24 2.65
N TYR A 208 -8.28 2.48 1.68
CA TYR A 208 -7.70 3.82 1.54
C TYR A 208 -8.78 4.87 1.26
N ARG A 209 -8.69 6.01 1.95
CA ARG A 209 -9.58 7.15 1.71
C ARG A 209 -8.94 8.45 2.21
N PHE A 210 -9.23 9.54 1.50
CA PHE A 210 -8.96 10.87 2.00
C PHE A 210 -9.98 11.26 3.07
N THR A 211 -9.57 12.11 4.01
CA THR A 211 -10.46 12.65 5.04
C THR A 211 -11.38 13.71 4.46
N LYS A 212 -10.86 14.56 3.56
CA LYS A 212 -11.65 15.54 2.81
C LYS A 212 -12.16 14.94 1.51
N LYS A 213 -13.33 15.38 1.09
CA LYS A 213 -13.94 15.07 -0.21
C LYS A 213 -14.08 16.40 -0.96
N TYR A 214 -13.55 16.47 -2.15
CA TYR A 214 -13.68 17.61 -3.06
C TYR A 214 -14.54 17.23 -4.26
#